data_a4ba405f131bac85305ae8e49e147958
#
_entry.id   a4ba405f131bac85305ae8e49e147958
#
_cell.length_a   1.000
_cell.length_b   1.000
_cell.length_c   1.000
_cell.angle_alpha   90.00
_cell.angle_beta   90.00
_cell.angle_gamma   90.00
#
_symmetry.space_group_name_H-M   'P 1'
#
loop_
_entity.id
_entity.type
_entity.pdbx_description
1 polymer ?
#
loop_
_entity_poly.entity_id
_entity_poly.type
_entity_poly.pdbx_seq_one_letter_code
_entity_poly.pdbx_strand_id
1 'polypeptide(L)'
;EASVYHYPEIKPAYSVWGGYGFADANGSRRAGEYIYFNDNFAGGLSVVAFPFPHRVHLDVNLRNGKDYFSDMRYAYKDLLTIRSVNRSVYHNFGNIELHSFAPSPVSNDPTEDNYGYRAAFGTVSVRLKAPNYPAHVFVNTWYMDKDGDRQQRRAGGAGFFGAPGSLVRTTERRDVDWTTYDITAGLNAHLNFIEAEYSHTEMRFNADGGINSAFYAASSQRDAGIYPNSVIPDITGRTDTIKVHTTYTGRFVASGTFSVDSSDNDTSGAERDTYLAAGEIVWTPVAKFTTAVRMRYIERDLDNPNMLPAGYLGFAVYNSPLTGIRNSVSADITSVSLSSRYRPTTQVTLGVDASFKHTERDHSEEWNLPHDTDETMVGASVSLRPVKDVKVNAKYRYKFYNDPSTTIQPDHSHRADVSVTLTPLTRLVLFASYGLVREDRDNYNLDGRDDAVGNGRKVKMDKIMASASILVLDNLTVTGSYGYWDHHVKQQVTRQSAPPALPDPLSLEEYTDITNVYTASVDLSPIERLHLSGSFSYTMAKAGYNAPTGEGNFSRLKTRETSYMFRGDYEFIKDLLVGFEFEYRDFNDLIENPLNPEIQDGTAQTYLVTLKKRW
;
A
#
# COMPACT_ATOMS: atom_id res chain seq x y z
N GLU A 1 -36.98 39.00 4.50
CA GLU A 1 -37.42 37.78 5.23
C GLU A 1 -36.29 36.75 5.17
N ALA A 2 -35.58 36.59 6.28
CA ALA A 2 -34.56 35.57 6.39
C ALA A 2 -35.26 34.20 6.56
N SER A 3 -35.11 33.32 5.59
CA SER A 3 -35.57 31.95 5.71
C SER A 3 -34.76 31.27 6.84
N VAL A 4 -35.41 31.03 7.97
CA VAL A 4 -34.88 30.24 9.06
C VAL A 4 -34.79 28.81 8.55
N TYR A 5 -33.60 28.38 8.14
CA TYR A 5 -33.34 26.97 7.87
C TYR A 5 -33.49 26.22 9.21
N HIS A 6 -34.59 25.51 9.36
CA HIS A 6 -34.75 24.51 10.41
C HIS A 6 -33.79 23.35 10.08
N TYR A 7 -32.62 23.36 10.70
CA TYR A 7 -31.81 22.14 10.76
C TYR A 7 -32.61 21.12 11.57
N PRO A 8 -32.82 19.89 11.05
CA PRO A 8 -33.44 18.84 11.84
C PRO A 8 -32.66 18.69 13.15
N GLU A 9 -33.35 18.71 14.28
CA GLU A 9 -32.71 18.44 15.58
C GLU A 9 -32.03 17.06 15.50
N ILE A 10 -30.70 17.06 15.46
CA ILE A 10 -29.92 15.83 15.52
C ILE A 10 -30.05 15.31 16.95
N LYS A 11 -30.87 14.29 17.13
CA LYS A 11 -31.05 13.66 18.45
C LYS A 11 -29.78 12.90 18.83
N PRO A 12 -29.41 12.91 20.12
CA PRO A 12 -28.37 12.03 20.62
C PRO A 12 -28.70 10.57 20.30
N ALA A 13 -27.69 9.80 19.93
CA ALA A 13 -27.82 8.38 19.66
C ALA A 13 -26.76 7.62 20.45
N TYR A 14 -27.19 6.60 21.15
CA TYR A 14 -26.31 5.74 21.93
C TYR A 14 -26.56 4.29 21.55
N SER A 15 -25.52 3.51 21.47
CA SER A 15 -25.66 2.07 21.38
C SER A 15 -24.50 1.36 22.07
N VAL A 16 -24.82 0.25 22.71
CA VAL A 16 -23.84 -0.69 23.24
C VAL A 16 -24.16 -2.07 22.72
N TRP A 17 -23.13 -2.84 22.41
CA TRP A 17 -23.29 -4.22 22.05
C TRP A 17 -22.23 -5.08 22.74
N GLY A 18 -22.58 -6.33 23.00
CA GLY A 18 -21.67 -7.36 23.48
C GLY A 18 -21.96 -8.65 22.74
N GLY A 19 -20.98 -9.51 22.65
CA GLY A 19 -21.10 -10.75 21.91
C GLY A 19 -19.98 -11.73 22.24
N TYR A 20 -20.06 -12.89 21.61
CA TYR A 20 -19.04 -13.91 21.69
C TYR A 20 -18.71 -14.42 20.30
N GLY A 21 -17.42 -14.45 19.97
CA GLY A 21 -16.90 -14.91 18.71
C GLY A 21 -16.17 -16.24 18.85
N PHE A 22 -16.35 -17.08 17.84
CA PHE A 22 -15.63 -18.34 17.65
C PHE A 22 -14.83 -18.24 16.36
N ALA A 23 -13.58 -18.71 16.37
CA ALA A 23 -12.74 -18.73 15.19
C ALA A 23 -11.97 -20.05 15.14
N ASP A 24 -12.05 -20.75 14.03
CA ASP A 24 -11.39 -22.02 13.80
C ASP A 24 -10.70 -22.04 12.43
N ALA A 25 -9.57 -22.75 12.36
CA ALA A 25 -8.82 -22.97 11.13
C ALA A 25 -8.46 -24.45 10.99
N ASN A 26 -8.62 -24.98 9.80
CA ASN A 26 -8.18 -26.31 9.44
C ASN A 26 -7.19 -26.21 8.28
N GLY A 27 -6.02 -26.83 8.43
CA GLY A 27 -4.89 -26.67 7.49
C GLY A 27 -4.16 -25.34 7.69
N SER A 28 -3.72 -24.73 6.60
CA SER A 28 -2.96 -23.49 6.65
C SER A 28 -3.77 -22.30 7.16
N ARG A 29 -3.27 -21.59 8.17
CA ARG A 29 -3.87 -20.34 8.66
C ARG A 29 -3.86 -19.21 7.64
N ARG A 30 -3.22 -19.38 6.50
CA ARG A 30 -3.29 -18.44 5.38
C ARG A 30 -4.70 -18.21 4.87
N ALA A 31 -5.59 -19.19 5.01
CA ALA A 31 -7.01 -19.04 4.72
C ALA A 31 -7.68 -17.93 5.54
N GLY A 32 -7.16 -17.67 6.74
CA GLY A 32 -7.62 -16.59 7.63
C GLY A 32 -6.50 -15.61 7.97
N GLU A 33 -5.81 -15.09 6.96
CA GLU A 33 -4.62 -14.24 7.11
C GLU A 33 -4.79 -13.11 8.15
N TYR A 34 -5.99 -12.52 8.24
CA TYR A 34 -6.30 -11.43 9.17
C TYR A 34 -7.31 -11.82 10.26
N ILE A 35 -7.42 -13.10 10.57
CA ILE A 35 -8.30 -13.61 11.61
C ILE A 35 -7.45 -14.04 12.81
N TYR A 36 -7.76 -13.51 14.00
CA TYR A 36 -7.17 -14.03 15.23
C TYR A 36 -7.94 -15.28 15.66
N PHE A 37 -7.35 -16.45 15.46
CA PHE A 37 -7.97 -17.74 15.77
C PHE A 37 -7.98 -18.02 17.28
N ASN A 38 -8.92 -17.40 17.95
CA ASN A 38 -9.18 -17.63 19.35
C ASN A 38 -10.62 -17.26 19.68
N ASP A 39 -11.25 -18.04 20.56
CA ASP A 39 -12.59 -17.73 21.04
C ASP A 39 -12.55 -16.56 22.00
N ASN A 40 -13.34 -15.54 21.76
CA ASN A 40 -13.24 -14.29 22.50
C ASN A 40 -14.58 -13.60 22.72
N PHE A 41 -14.66 -12.86 23.83
CA PHE A 41 -15.67 -11.84 23.98
C PHE A 41 -15.41 -10.68 23.01
N ALA A 42 -16.47 -10.23 22.37
CA ALA A 42 -16.51 -9.06 21.51
C ALA A 42 -17.46 -8.03 22.10
N GLY A 43 -17.24 -6.75 21.79
CA GLY A 43 -18.12 -5.70 22.27
C GLY A 43 -17.84 -4.36 21.64
N GLY A 44 -18.77 -3.42 21.83
CA GLY A 44 -18.59 -2.08 21.30
C GLY A 44 -19.56 -1.06 21.87
N LEU A 45 -19.19 0.18 21.67
CA LEU A 45 -19.93 1.33 22.15
C LEU A 45 -19.95 2.38 21.05
N SER A 46 -21.13 2.91 20.73
CA SER A 46 -21.27 4.08 19.86
C SER A 46 -22.05 5.18 20.58
N VAL A 47 -21.48 6.37 20.60
CA VAL A 47 -22.06 7.56 21.24
C VAL A 47 -21.99 8.71 20.25
N VAL A 48 -23.14 9.31 19.94
CA VAL A 48 -23.27 10.55 19.20
C VAL A 48 -24.10 11.50 20.05
N ALA A 49 -23.48 12.57 20.57
CA ALA A 49 -24.14 13.50 21.49
C ALA A 49 -23.69 14.93 21.23
N PHE A 50 -24.62 15.89 21.42
CA PHE A 50 -24.41 17.31 21.16
C PHE A 50 -24.85 18.18 22.35
N PRO A 51 -24.46 17.88 23.60
CA PRO A 51 -24.80 18.75 24.74
C PRO A 51 -24.05 20.06 24.58
N PHE A 52 -24.75 21.13 24.16
CA PHE A 52 -24.12 22.43 23.96
C PHE A 52 -23.36 22.87 25.23
N PRO A 53 -22.11 23.33 25.11
CA PRO A 53 -21.33 23.65 23.90
C PRO A 53 -20.45 22.51 23.36
N HIS A 54 -20.68 21.28 23.75
CA HIS A 54 -19.87 20.11 23.43
C HIS A 54 -20.45 19.32 22.26
N ARG A 55 -19.62 18.69 21.48
CA ARG A 55 -19.95 17.67 20.49
C ARG A 55 -19.08 16.45 20.73
N VAL A 56 -19.71 15.31 20.88
CA VAL A 56 -19.04 14.03 21.16
C VAL A 56 -19.49 13.00 20.13
N HIS A 57 -18.52 12.36 19.52
CA HIS A 57 -18.71 11.15 18.74
C HIS A 57 -17.68 10.14 19.21
N LEU A 58 -18.13 8.96 19.59
CA LEU A 58 -17.27 7.84 20.01
C LEU A 58 -17.82 6.57 19.37
N ASP A 59 -16.98 5.87 18.63
CA ASP A 59 -17.26 4.55 18.10
C ASP A 59 -16.12 3.61 18.48
N VAL A 60 -16.43 2.56 19.23
CA VAL A 60 -15.48 1.54 19.69
C VAL A 60 -16.02 0.20 19.29
N ASN A 61 -15.20 -0.61 18.64
CA ASN A 61 -15.51 -1.95 18.19
C ASN A 61 -14.32 -2.85 18.54
N LEU A 62 -14.54 -3.79 19.45
CA LEU A 62 -13.56 -4.77 19.92
C LEU A 62 -14.02 -6.15 19.44
N ARG A 63 -13.41 -6.69 18.39
CA ARG A 63 -13.68 -8.05 17.95
C ARG A 63 -13.01 -9.08 18.85
N ASN A 64 -11.80 -8.76 19.31
CA ASN A 64 -11.01 -9.52 20.27
C ASN A 64 -9.86 -8.65 20.82
N GLY A 65 -8.99 -9.21 21.65
CA GLY A 65 -7.85 -8.47 22.25
C GLY A 65 -6.75 -8.05 21.27
N LYS A 66 -6.75 -8.58 20.04
CA LYS A 66 -5.76 -8.27 19.00
C LYS A 66 -6.37 -7.49 17.82
N ASP A 67 -7.70 -7.46 17.70
CA ASP A 67 -8.41 -6.82 16.60
C ASP A 67 -9.48 -5.86 17.15
N TYR A 68 -9.21 -4.57 17.03
CA TYR A 68 -10.09 -3.51 17.50
C TYR A 68 -10.04 -2.27 16.61
N PHE A 69 -11.09 -1.49 16.70
CA PHE A 69 -11.21 -0.18 16.06
C PHE A 69 -11.83 0.82 17.04
N SER A 70 -11.33 2.07 17.04
CA SER A 70 -11.97 3.19 17.71
C SER A 70 -11.85 4.49 16.92
N ASP A 71 -12.93 5.26 16.82
CA ASP A 71 -12.96 6.65 16.31
C ASP A 71 -13.61 7.54 17.37
N MET A 72 -12.83 8.42 17.97
CA MET A 72 -13.28 9.39 18.93
C MET A 72 -13.15 10.79 18.34
N ARG A 73 -14.20 11.58 18.42
CA ARG A 73 -14.19 13.00 18.07
C ARG A 73 -14.85 13.80 19.18
N TYR A 74 -14.15 14.79 19.62
CA TYR A 74 -14.64 15.74 20.62
C TYR A 74 -14.42 17.15 20.12
N ALA A 75 -15.43 18.00 20.26
CA ALA A 75 -15.29 19.43 20.01
C ALA A 75 -15.96 20.23 21.12
N TYR A 76 -15.29 21.27 21.57
CA TYR A 76 -15.81 22.29 22.48
C TYR A 76 -15.95 23.60 21.72
N LYS A 77 -17.20 23.99 21.39
CA LYS A 77 -17.48 25.10 20.47
C LYS A 77 -16.68 24.93 19.18
N ASP A 78 -16.01 26.00 18.74
CA ASP A 78 -15.04 26.01 17.64
C ASP A 78 -13.60 26.22 18.18
N LEU A 79 -13.42 26.17 19.49
CA LEU A 79 -12.14 26.45 20.14
C LEU A 79 -11.23 25.24 20.18
N LEU A 80 -11.76 24.09 20.60
CA LEU A 80 -10.99 22.86 20.75
C LEU A 80 -11.62 21.76 19.93
N THR A 81 -10.80 21.08 19.13
CA THR A 81 -11.18 19.84 18.44
C THR A 81 -10.14 18.77 18.72
N ILE A 82 -10.60 17.61 19.16
CA ILE A 82 -9.78 16.42 19.37
C ILE A 82 -10.35 15.30 18.50
N ARG A 83 -9.51 14.61 17.76
CA ARG A 83 -9.85 13.39 17.04
C ARG A 83 -8.81 12.32 17.32
N SER A 84 -9.26 11.12 17.63
CA SER A 84 -8.40 9.95 17.80
C SER A 84 -9.00 8.80 17.01
N VAL A 85 -8.21 8.19 16.14
CA VAL A 85 -8.59 6.99 15.39
C VAL A 85 -7.53 5.94 15.64
N ASN A 86 -7.93 4.77 16.13
CA ASN A 86 -7.02 3.66 16.42
C ASN A 86 -7.57 2.38 15.81
N ARG A 87 -6.69 1.57 15.28
CA ARG A 87 -7.01 0.27 14.72
C ARG A 87 -5.90 -0.71 15.03
N SER A 88 -6.28 -1.93 15.34
CA SER A 88 -5.38 -3.07 15.47
C SER A 88 -5.89 -4.23 14.65
N VAL A 89 -5.00 -4.94 14.00
CA VAL A 89 -5.29 -6.17 13.25
C VAL A 89 -4.23 -7.21 13.56
N TYR A 90 -4.65 -8.46 13.57
CA TYR A 90 -3.73 -9.58 13.66
C TYR A 90 -3.46 -10.15 12.28
N HIS A 91 -2.20 -10.48 12.00
CA HIS A 91 -1.76 -11.04 10.73
C HIS A 91 -1.13 -12.40 10.97
N ASN A 92 -1.76 -13.46 10.47
CA ASN A 92 -1.22 -14.82 10.51
C ASN A 92 -0.26 -15.05 9.36
N PHE A 93 0.83 -15.73 9.64
CA PHE A 93 1.73 -16.28 8.65
C PHE A 93 1.74 -17.80 8.75
N GLY A 94 1.74 -18.48 7.62
CA GLY A 94 1.98 -19.91 7.59
C GLY A 94 3.45 -20.22 7.93
N ASN A 95 3.68 -21.35 8.58
CA ASN A 95 5.01 -21.93 8.64
C ASN A 95 5.31 -22.59 7.29
N ILE A 96 6.43 -22.24 6.68
CA ILE A 96 6.86 -22.80 5.39
C ILE A 96 8.10 -23.64 5.64
N GLU A 97 8.00 -24.92 5.38
CA GLU A 97 9.13 -25.82 5.38
C GLU A 97 9.90 -25.72 4.07
N LEU A 98 11.22 -25.66 4.16
CA LEU A 98 12.09 -25.73 3.00
C LEU A 98 12.35 -27.20 2.66
N HIS A 99 12.22 -27.55 1.39
CA HIS A 99 12.58 -28.89 0.91
C HIS A 99 14.02 -28.95 0.48
N SER A 100 14.65 -30.10 0.75
CA SER A 100 16.01 -30.36 0.34
C SER A 100 16.08 -30.59 -1.16
N PHE A 101 16.83 -29.73 -1.85
CA PHE A 101 17.35 -30.04 -3.16
C PHE A 101 18.74 -30.64 -2.99
N ALA A 102 18.96 -31.85 -3.46
CA ALA A 102 20.33 -32.32 -3.56
C ALA A 102 21.11 -31.40 -4.53
N PRO A 103 22.26 -30.84 -4.11
CA PRO A 103 23.02 -31.16 -2.95
C PRO A 103 22.96 -30.13 -1.78
N SER A 104 22.01 -29.21 -1.77
CA SER A 104 21.93 -28.16 -0.74
C SER A 104 21.14 -28.63 0.49
N PRO A 105 21.77 -28.76 1.67
CA PRO A 105 21.07 -29.12 2.90
C PRO A 105 20.08 -28.02 3.34
N VAL A 106 19.06 -28.44 4.05
CA VAL A 106 18.02 -27.59 4.62
C VAL A 106 17.98 -27.77 6.13
N SER A 107 17.81 -26.68 6.84
CA SER A 107 17.52 -26.67 8.27
C SER A 107 16.25 -25.87 8.50
N ASN A 108 15.16 -26.56 8.75
CA ASN A 108 13.89 -25.93 9.08
C ASN A 108 13.81 -25.61 10.57
N ASP A 109 13.09 -24.55 10.91
CA ASP A 109 12.73 -24.24 12.28
C ASP A 109 11.94 -25.42 12.87
N PRO A 110 12.39 -25.99 13.99
CA PRO A 110 11.74 -27.13 14.62
C PRO A 110 10.41 -26.76 15.29
N THR A 111 10.10 -25.47 15.43
CA THR A 111 8.83 -25.04 15.99
C THR A 111 7.72 -25.23 14.94
N GLU A 112 6.79 -26.13 15.21
CA GLU A 112 5.59 -26.30 14.39
C GLU A 112 4.60 -25.14 14.54
N ASP A 113 5.02 -24.04 15.18
CA ASP A 113 4.18 -22.91 15.54
C ASP A 113 3.81 -22.08 14.32
N ASN A 114 2.58 -21.59 14.35
CA ASN A 114 2.13 -20.63 13.38
C ASN A 114 2.65 -19.23 13.78
N TYR A 115 3.33 -18.59 12.87
CA TYR A 115 3.80 -17.22 13.05
C TYR A 115 2.69 -16.22 12.89
N GLY A 116 2.81 -15.10 13.57
CA GLY A 116 1.90 -13.97 13.41
C GLY A 116 2.27 -12.80 14.30
N TYR A 117 1.88 -11.63 13.89
CA TYR A 117 2.01 -10.43 14.70
C TYR A 117 0.74 -9.59 14.72
N ARG A 118 0.55 -8.86 15.78
CA ARG A 118 -0.41 -7.77 15.86
C ARG A 118 0.21 -6.52 15.23
N ALA A 119 -0.53 -5.82 14.39
CA ALA A 119 -0.21 -4.48 13.93
C ALA A 119 -1.26 -3.49 14.46
N ALA A 120 -0.87 -2.61 15.36
CA ALA A 120 -1.69 -1.53 15.86
C ALA A 120 -1.19 -0.20 15.29
N PHE A 121 -2.11 0.65 14.85
CA PHE A 121 -1.79 1.97 14.33
C PHE A 121 -2.91 2.95 14.63
N GLY A 122 -2.54 4.20 14.75
CA GLY A 122 -3.53 5.23 15.05
C GLY A 122 -3.01 6.64 14.82
N THR A 123 -3.96 7.57 14.92
CA THR A 123 -3.70 9.00 14.83
C THR A 123 -4.42 9.71 15.96
N VAL A 124 -3.78 10.73 16.51
CA VAL A 124 -4.42 11.71 17.41
C VAL A 124 -4.19 13.10 16.84
N SER A 125 -5.24 13.87 16.67
CA SER A 125 -5.20 15.25 16.21
C SER A 125 -5.85 16.14 17.26
N VAL A 126 -5.15 17.18 17.67
CA VAL A 126 -5.65 18.22 18.58
C VAL A 126 -5.50 19.56 17.89
N ARG A 127 -6.57 20.32 17.81
CA ARG A 127 -6.56 21.69 17.30
C ARG A 127 -7.16 22.64 18.33
N LEU A 128 -6.41 23.69 18.64
CA LEU A 128 -6.83 24.78 19.49
C LEU A 128 -6.87 26.09 18.70
N LYS A 129 -8.04 26.66 18.51
CA LYS A 129 -8.25 27.92 17.80
C LYS A 129 -8.15 29.10 18.77
N ALA A 130 -7.46 30.16 18.37
CA ALA A 130 -7.40 31.38 19.14
C ALA A 130 -8.77 32.09 19.16
N PRO A 131 -9.33 32.45 20.33
CA PRO A 131 -10.52 33.25 20.39
C PRO A 131 -10.28 34.61 19.73
N ASN A 132 -11.18 35.03 18.85
CA ASN A 132 -11.13 36.34 18.17
C ASN A 132 -9.95 36.53 17.19
N TYR A 133 -9.07 35.55 17.00
CA TYR A 133 -8.00 35.57 16.02
C TYR A 133 -8.18 34.47 14.98
N PRO A 134 -7.93 34.76 13.72
CA PRO A 134 -8.03 33.74 12.66
C PRO A 134 -6.80 32.84 12.63
N ALA A 135 -6.42 32.28 13.79
CA ALA A 135 -5.26 31.41 13.94
C ALA A 135 -5.59 30.21 14.80
N HIS A 136 -4.89 29.12 14.60
CA HIS A 136 -4.95 27.95 15.45
C HIS A 136 -3.59 27.25 15.55
N VAL A 137 -3.36 26.61 16.67
CA VAL A 137 -2.25 25.67 16.86
C VAL A 137 -2.80 24.24 16.77
N PHE A 138 -1.97 23.33 16.30
CA PHE A 138 -2.33 21.93 16.21
C PHE A 138 -1.18 21.02 16.59
N VAL A 139 -1.55 19.84 17.07
CA VAL A 139 -0.64 18.71 17.27
C VAL A 139 -1.29 17.51 16.62
N ASN A 140 -0.57 16.85 15.74
CA ASN A 140 -0.96 15.59 15.12
C ASN A 140 0.06 14.54 15.49
N THR A 141 -0.40 13.36 15.89
CA THR A 141 0.47 12.22 16.10
C THR A 141 0.00 11.07 15.23
N TRP A 142 0.95 10.30 14.73
CA TRP A 142 0.70 9.01 14.14
C TRP A 142 1.61 7.99 14.82
N TYR A 143 1.10 6.79 15.05
CA TYR A 143 1.90 5.70 15.58
C TYR A 143 1.58 4.37 14.89
N MET A 144 2.55 3.50 14.86
CA MET A 144 2.42 2.10 14.49
C MET A 144 3.22 1.24 15.46
N ASP A 145 2.61 0.16 15.93
CA ASP A 145 3.20 -0.83 16.81
C ASP A 145 2.98 -2.22 16.21
N LYS A 146 4.05 -3.00 16.04
CA LYS A 146 4.01 -4.39 15.58
C LYS A 146 4.66 -5.27 16.61
N ASP A 147 3.90 -6.23 17.12
CA ASP A 147 4.30 -7.15 18.19
C ASP A 147 3.92 -8.59 17.85
N GLY A 148 4.90 -9.51 17.90
CA GLY A 148 4.74 -10.92 17.58
C GLY A 148 5.97 -11.54 16.93
N ASP A 149 5.76 -12.41 15.96
CA ASP A 149 6.84 -13.11 15.28
C ASP A 149 6.55 -13.39 13.80
N ARG A 150 7.60 -13.67 13.07
CA ARG A 150 7.52 -14.14 11.68
C ARG A 150 8.62 -15.14 11.38
N GLN A 151 8.39 -15.98 10.39
CA GLN A 151 9.44 -16.82 9.86
C GLN A 151 10.43 -15.99 9.03
N GLN A 152 11.71 -16.13 9.32
CA GLN A 152 12.80 -15.61 8.51
C GLN A 152 13.46 -16.74 7.75
N ARG A 153 13.74 -16.52 6.46
CA ARG A 153 14.50 -17.44 5.63
C ARG A 153 15.86 -16.83 5.32
N ARG A 154 16.88 -17.66 5.37
CA ARG A 154 18.23 -17.26 5.01
C ARG A 154 18.98 -18.37 4.30
N ALA A 155 20.01 -18.00 3.57
CA ALA A 155 21.01 -18.90 3.04
C ALA A 155 22.34 -18.63 3.77
N GLY A 156 22.97 -19.67 4.27
CA GLY A 156 24.25 -19.61 4.97
C GLY A 156 25.17 -20.72 4.51
N GLY A 157 26.37 -20.81 5.09
CA GLY A 157 27.34 -21.85 4.78
C GLY A 157 28.68 -21.33 4.23
N ALA A 158 29.55 -22.23 3.84
CA ALA A 158 30.89 -21.93 3.40
C ALA A 158 30.95 -21.61 1.93
N GLY A 159 30.47 -20.48 1.48
CA GLY A 159 30.92 -20.15 0.20
C GLY A 159 30.00 -19.64 -0.87
N PHE A 160 30.53 -19.58 -2.01
CA PHE A 160 29.99 -19.15 -3.26
C PHE A 160 28.73 -19.92 -3.68
N PHE A 161 27.78 -19.25 -4.31
CA PHE A 161 26.60 -19.84 -4.98
C PHE A 161 26.93 -20.92 -6.04
N GLY A 162 28.14 -21.39 -6.14
CA GLY A 162 28.58 -22.36 -7.14
C GLY A 162 29.13 -23.68 -6.61
N ALA A 163 29.31 -23.85 -5.27
CA ALA A 163 29.76 -25.10 -4.70
C ALA A 163 28.57 -25.89 -4.13
N PRO A 164 28.08 -26.92 -4.81
CA PRO A 164 27.01 -27.77 -4.32
C PRO A 164 27.35 -28.35 -2.95
N GLY A 165 26.46 -28.28 -1.98
CA GLY A 165 26.63 -28.81 -0.63
C GLY A 165 27.22 -27.84 0.39
N SER A 166 27.70 -26.67 -0.02
CA SER A 166 28.21 -25.65 0.92
C SER A 166 27.13 -24.62 1.34
N LEU A 167 26.02 -24.53 0.63
CA LEU A 167 24.92 -23.65 0.93
C LEU A 167 23.88 -24.38 1.77
N VAL A 168 23.61 -23.86 2.97
CA VAL A 168 22.52 -24.31 3.85
C VAL A 168 21.40 -23.28 3.79
N ARG A 169 20.20 -23.72 3.43
CA ARG A 169 19.00 -22.90 3.51
C ARG A 169 18.33 -23.16 4.85
N THR A 170 18.02 -22.11 5.57
CA THR A 170 17.50 -22.21 6.94
C THR A 170 16.24 -21.36 7.08
N THR A 171 15.27 -21.88 7.82
CA THR A 171 14.19 -21.08 8.39
C THR A 171 14.43 -20.93 9.88
N GLU A 172 14.12 -19.78 10.42
CA GLU A 172 14.22 -19.48 11.85
C GLU A 172 13.12 -18.50 12.26
N ARG A 173 12.76 -18.53 13.53
CA ARG A 173 11.86 -17.54 14.13
C ARG A 173 12.58 -16.20 14.24
N ARG A 174 11.87 -15.14 13.92
CA ARG A 174 12.27 -13.77 14.16
C ARG A 174 11.21 -13.06 14.96
N ASP A 175 11.60 -12.53 16.11
CA ASP A 175 10.74 -11.67 16.91
C ASP A 175 10.51 -10.33 16.18
N VAL A 176 9.29 -9.84 16.24
CA VAL A 176 8.87 -8.56 15.68
C VAL A 176 8.38 -7.71 16.84
N ASP A 177 9.15 -6.70 17.17
CA ASP A 177 8.82 -5.67 18.15
C ASP A 177 9.26 -4.33 17.56
N TRP A 178 8.38 -3.72 16.75
CA TRP A 178 8.69 -2.52 15.99
C TRP A 178 7.72 -1.42 16.32
N THR A 179 8.25 -0.28 16.71
CA THR A 179 7.46 0.93 16.95
C THR A 179 7.86 2.05 16.01
N THR A 180 6.86 2.76 15.51
CA THR A 180 7.05 4.01 14.76
C THR A 180 6.12 5.06 15.34
N TYR A 181 6.61 6.27 15.51
CA TYR A 181 5.75 7.40 15.81
C TYR A 181 6.23 8.66 15.09
N ASP A 182 5.25 9.48 14.69
CA ASP A 182 5.44 10.83 14.18
C ASP A 182 4.68 11.79 15.08
N ILE A 183 5.30 12.88 15.46
CA ILE A 183 4.68 13.96 16.21
C ILE A 183 4.88 15.25 15.43
N THR A 184 3.79 15.82 14.96
CA THR A 184 3.78 17.11 14.25
C THR A 184 3.13 18.16 15.12
N ALA A 185 3.83 19.24 15.40
CA ALA A 185 3.27 20.44 16.02
C ALA A 185 3.30 21.59 15.02
N GLY A 186 2.23 22.38 14.97
CA GLY A 186 2.15 23.46 13.99
C GLY A 186 1.24 24.61 14.39
N LEU A 187 1.42 25.69 13.65
CA LEU A 187 0.63 26.91 13.73
C LEU A 187 0.08 27.23 12.35
N ASN A 188 -1.19 27.55 12.28
CA ASN A 188 -1.85 28.02 11.05
C ASN A 188 -2.51 29.37 11.34
N ALA A 189 -2.34 30.34 10.43
CA ALA A 189 -2.90 31.66 10.54
C ALA A 189 -3.56 32.11 9.21
N HIS A 190 -4.77 32.62 9.31
CA HIS A 190 -5.52 33.19 8.19
C HIS A 190 -5.34 34.71 8.18
N LEU A 191 -4.50 35.19 7.26
CA LEU A 191 -4.13 36.58 7.13
C LEU A 191 -4.90 37.22 5.94
N ASN A 192 -6.19 37.47 6.13
CA ASN A 192 -7.10 38.01 5.12
C ASN A 192 -7.23 37.05 3.90
N PHE A 193 -6.52 37.32 2.80
CA PHE A 193 -6.56 36.49 1.58
C PHE A 193 -5.39 35.47 1.51
N ILE A 194 -4.56 35.42 2.51
CA ILE A 194 -3.43 34.48 2.65
C ILE A 194 -3.65 33.61 3.87
N GLU A 195 -3.39 32.34 3.74
CA GLU A 195 -3.25 31.39 4.83
C GLU A 195 -1.82 30.89 4.88
N ALA A 196 -1.21 30.95 6.06
CA ALA A 196 0.16 30.49 6.29
C ALA A 196 0.16 29.43 7.39
N GLU A 197 0.90 28.36 7.16
CA GLU A 197 1.11 27.27 8.11
C GLU A 197 2.59 26.98 8.26
N TYR A 198 3.02 26.82 9.50
CA TYR A 198 4.30 26.23 9.86
C TYR A 198 4.06 24.97 10.66
N SER A 199 4.81 23.92 10.37
CA SER A 199 4.79 22.68 11.15
C SER A 199 6.18 22.09 11.28
N HIS A 200 6.44 21.52 12.46
CA HIS A 200 7.61 20.74 12.78
C HIS A 200 7.18 19.32 13.12
N THR A 201 7.82 18.33 12.50
CA THR A 201 7.57 16.89 12.70
C THR A 201 8.84 16.22 13.18
N GLU A 202 8.72 15.42 14.24
CA GLU A 202 9.72 14.45 14.66
C GLU A 202 9.20 13.04 14.42
N MET A 203 10.02 12.20 13.78
CA MET A 203 9.75 10.79 13.49
C MET A 203 10.79 9.91 14.18
N ARG A 204 10.35 8.78 14.70
CA ARG A 204 11.24 7.76 15.21
C ARG A 204 10.70 6.37 14.88
N PHE A 205 11.57 5.52 14.35
CA PHE A 205 11.35 4.10 14.17
C PHE A 205 12.36 3.32 15.01
N ASN A 206 11.88 2.43 15.88
CA ASN A 206 12.69 1.52 16.66
C ASN A 206 12.36 0.07 16.28
N ALA A 207 13.39 -0.76 16.21
CA ALA A 207 13.27 -2.18 15.90
C ALA A 207 13.89 -3.02 17.03
N ASP A 208 13.13 -3.18 18.13
CA ASP A 208 13.58 -3.83 19.37
C ASP A 208 13.56 -5.37 19.32
N GLY A 209 13.03 -5.99 18.26
CA GLY A 209 12.90 -7.45 18.10
C GLY A 209 14.21 -8.25 18.01
N GLY A 210 15.33 -7.63 18.33
CA GLY A 210 16.65 -8.25 18.34
C GLY A 210 17.28 -8.45 16.95
N ILE A 211 18.57 -8.73 16.96
CA ILE A 211 19.35 -9.03 15.75
C ILE A 211 19.53 -10.53 15.65
N ASN A 212 18.98 -11.14 14.63
CA ASN A 212 19.26 -12.54 14.34
C ASN A 212 20.70 -12.68 13.88
N SER A 213 21.44 -13.59 14.50
CA SER A 213 22.82 -13.88 14.16
C SER A 213 22.98 -15.35 13.79
N ALA A 214 23.86 -15.62 12.84
CA ALA A 214 24.12 -16.97 12.40
C ALA A 214 25.63 -17.24 12.27
N PHE A 215 26.00 -18.48 12.51
CA PHE A 215 27.36 -18.93 12.22
C PHE A 215 27.53 -19.12 10.71
N TYR A 216 28.62 -18.56 10.18
CA TYR A 216 29.08 -18.76 8.82
C TYR A 216 30.48 -19.30 8.83
N ALA A 217 30.73 -20.37 8.08
CA ALA A 217 32.05 -20.92 7.92
C ALA A 217 33.00 -19.99 7.14
N ALA A 218 34.28 -20.17 7.25
CA ALA A 218 35.27 -19.40 6.50
C ALA A 218 35.06 -19.54 4.99
N SER A 219 35.24 -18.46 4.27
CA SER A 219 35.24 -18.40 2.81
C SER A 219 36.45 -17.61 2.33
N SER A 220 36.68 -17.54 1.01
CA SER A 220 37.77 -16.72 0.45
C SER A 220 37.60 -15.20 0.73
N GLN A 221 36.43 -14.78 1.19
CA GLN A 221 36.11 -13.37 1.40
C GLN A 221 35.73 -13.06 2.85
N ARG A 222 35.64 -14.05 3.73
CA ARG A 222 35.15 -13.87 5.10
C ARG A 222 35.72 -14.94 6.01
N ASP A 223 36.17 -14.57 7.21
CA ASP A 223 36.53 -15.49 8.26
C ASP A 223 35.33 -16.23 8.84
N ALA A 224 35.55 -17.40 9.43
CA ALA A 224 34.50 -18.10 10.17
C ALA A 224 34.07 -17.27 11.38
N GLY A 225 32.75 -17.12 11.58
CA GLY A 225 32.25 -16.34 12.71
C GLY A 225 30.72 -16.29 12.78
N ILE A 226 30.23 -15.71 13.85
CA ILE A 226 28.81 -15.38 14.02
C ILE A 226 28.58 -13.96 13.49
N TYR A 227 27.73 -13.84 12.50
CA TYR A 227 27.45 -12.57 11.85
C TYR A 227 25.96 -12.24 11.95
N PRO A 228 25.61 -10.95 12.10
CA PRO A 228 24.24 -10.50 12.09
C PRO A 228 23.59 -10.74 10.73
N ASN A 229 22.29 -11.03 10.76
CA ASN A 229 21.51 -11.36 9.58
C ASN A 229 20.27 -10.50 9.53
N SER A 230 20.05 -9.80 8.41
CA SER A 230 18.87 -8.96 8.18
C SER A 230 18.64 -7.92 9.28
N VAL A 231 19.64 -7.13 9.60
CA VAL A 231 19.54 -6.02 10.56
C VAL A 231 18.48 -5.03 10.09
N ILE A 232 17.55 -4.68 10.97
CA ILE A 232 16.62 -3.58 10.75
C ILE A 232 17.11 -2.41 11.58
N PRO A 233 17.48 -1.28 10.95
CA PRO A 233 18.04 -0.15 11.67
C PRO A 233 16.97 0.64 12.42
N ASP A 234 17.36 1.26 13.52
CA ASP A 234 16.60 2.37 14.09
C ASP A 234 16.79 3.62 13.22
N ILE A 235 15.73 4.40 13.08
CA ILE A 235 15.73 5.59 12.21
C ILE A 235 15.10 6.74 13.00
N THR A 236 15.77 7.89 13.00
CA THR A 236 15.23 9.15 13.48
C THR A 236 15.07 10.14 12.32
N GLY A 237 14.07 11.02 12.40
CA GLY A 237 13.81 12.01 11.35
C GLY A 237 13.18 13.28 11.88
N ARG A 238 13.46 14.40 11.21
CA ARG A 238 12.88 15.71 11.48
C ARG A 238 12.45 16.36 10.18
N THR A 239 11.30 17.02 10.22
CA THR A 239 10.80 17.74 9.05
C THR A 239 10.22 19.08 9.46
N ASP A 240 10.74 20.15 8.90
CA ASP A 240 10.19 21.50 9.02
C ASP A 240 9.49 21.88 7.72
N THR A 241 8.25 22.35 7.80
CA THR A 241 7.46 22.69 6.62
C THR A 241 6.78 24.05 6.80
N ILE A 242 6.90 24.88 5.79
CA ILE A 242 6.14 26.13 5.64
C ILE A 242 5.24 25.98 4.43
N LYS A 243 3.94 26.26 4.61
CA LYS A 243 2.95 26.32 3.53
C LYS A 243 2.27 27.67 3.52
N VAL A 244 2.11 28.21 2.34
CA VAL A 244 1.38 29.46 2.13
C VAL A 244 0.41 29.25 0.97
N HIS A 245 -0.83 29.64 1.14
CA HIS A 245 -1.79 29.61 0.04
C HIS A 245 -2.73 30.81 0.11
N THR A 246 -3.23 31.20 -1.05
CA THR A 246 -4.27 32.24 -1.13
C THR A 246 -5.62 31.62 -0.83
N THR A 247 -6.44 32.31 -0.07
CA THR A 247 -7.86 31.95 0.03
C THR A 247 -8.54 32.13 -1.34
N TYR A 248 -9.62 31.38 -1.56
CA TYR A 248 -10.32 31.37 -2.85
C TYR A 248 -10.85 32.75 -3.23
N THR A 249 -10.31 33.31 -4.31
CA THR A 249 -10.72 34.62 -4.84
C THR A 249 -11.74 34.53 -5.99
N GLY A 250 -12.23 33.33 -6.29
CA GLY A 250 -13.18 33.04 -7.35
C GLY A 250 -12.56 32.71 -8.71
N ARG A 251 -11.34 33.14 -9.00
CA ARG A 251 -10.69 32.89 -10.31
C ARG A 251 -9.25 32.42 -10.22
N PHE A 252 -8.58 32.70 -9.11
CA PHE A 252 -7.16 32.45 -8.96
C PHE A 252 -6.89 31.90 -7.56
N VAL A 253 -6.14 30.81 -7.47
CA VAL A 253 -5.60 30.26 -6.23
C VAL A 253 -4.14 29.93 -6.46
N ALA A 254 -3.27 30.37 -5.55
CA ALA A 254 -1.87 30.02 -5.57
C ALA A 254 -1.46 29.40 -4.22
N SER A 255 -0.58 28.44 -4.26
CA SER A 255 0.04 27.85 -3.06
C SER A 255 1.52 27.63 -3.26
N GLY A 256 2.25 27.71 -2.15
CA GLY A 256 3.67 27.39 -2.07
C GLY A 256 3.94 26.54 -0.83
N THR A 257 4.88 25.63 -0.96
CA THR A 257 5.37 24.79 0.15
C THR A 257 6.89 24.77 0.09
N PHE A 258 7.52 24.97 1.23
CA PHE A 258 8.94 24.73 1.43
C PHE A 258 9.10 23.77 2.61
N SER A 259 9.93 22.74 2.45
CA SER A 259 10.18 21.74 3.50
C SER A 259 11.65 21.35 3.53
N VAL A 260 12.16 21.16 4.73
CA VAL A 260 13.48 20.58 5.01
C VAL A 260 13.24 19.32 5.83
N ASP A 261 13.77 18.20 5.35
CA ASP A 261 13.66 16.88 5.99
C ASP A 261 15.06 16.31 6.19
N SER A 262 15.36 15.87 7.40
CA SER A 262 16.60 15.17 7.75
C SER A 262 16.26 13.83 8.39
N SER A 263 16.97 12.78 8.02
CA SER A 263 16.75 11.42 8.53
C SER A 263 18.06 10.69 8.72
N ASP A 264 18.25 10.17 9.93
CA ASP A 264 19.46 9.47 10.39
C ASP A 264 19.15 7.97 10.56
N ASN A 265 20.06 7.13 10.08
CA ASN A 265 20.10 5.72 10.37
C ASN A 265 21.03 5.47 11.56
N ASP A 266 20.47 5.33 12.75
CA ASP A 266 21.23 5.22 14.01
C ASP A 266 22.15 3.97 14.07
N THR A 267 21.91 2.97 13.21
CA THR A 267 22.70 1.75 13.14
C THR A 267 23.94 1.89 12.27
N SER A 268 23.85 2.60 11.15
CA SER A 268 24.95 2.72 10.18
C SER A 268 25.56 4.12 10.12
N GLY A 269 24.91 5.13 10.71
CA GLY A 269 25.28 6.53 10.60
C GLY A 269 25.15 7.08 9.19
N ALA A 270 24.31 6.47 8.36
CA ALA A 270 23.94 7.05 7.07
C ALA A 270 22.89 8.14 7.28
N GLU A 271 23.07 9.28 6.59
CA GLU A 271 22.19 10.44 6.72
C GLU A 271 21.54 10.77 5.37
N ARG A 272 20.36 11.35 5.44
CA ARG A 272 19.64 11.85 4.28
C ARG A 272 19.04 13.21 4.59
N ASP A 273 19.44 14.21 3.83
CA ASP A 273 18.82 15.53 3.82
C ASP A 273 17.99 15.73 2.55
N THR A 274 16.83 16.32 2.69
CA THR A 274 15.94 16.60 1.57
C THR A 274 15.36 18.01 1.68
N TYR A 275 15.60 18.82 0.67
CA TYR A 275 15.00 20.14 0.51
C TYR A 275 13.91 20.06 -0.55
N LEU A 276 12.73 20.55 -0.24
CA LEU A 276 11.60 20.56 -1.16
C LEU A 276 11.04 21.96 -1.30
N ALA A 277 10.94 22.45 -2.53
CA ALA A 277 10.18 23.64 -2.88
C ALA A 277 9.09 23.25 -3.89
N ALA A 278 7.83 23.60 -3.61
CA ALA A 278 6.72 23.32 -4.50
C ALA A 278 5.78 24.52 -4.61
N GLY A 279 5.19 24.70 -5.79
CA GLY A 279 4.20 25.73 -6.05
C GLY A 279 3.08 25.23 -6.96
N GLU A 280 1.88 25.72 -6.72
CA GLU A 280 0.72 25.45 -7.57
C GLU A 280 -0.04 26.75 -7.83
N ILE A 281 -0.44 26.93 -9.07
CA ILE A 281 -1.33 27.99 -9.50
C ILE A 281 -2.53 27.36 -10.18
N VAL A 282 -3.73 27.61 -9.66
CA VAL A 282 -5.01 27.24 -10.28
C VAL A 282 -5.69 28.48 -10.78
N TRP A 283 -6.01 28.50 -12.06
CA TRP A 283 -6.67 29.62 -12.72
C TRP A 283 -7.96 29.19 -13.41
N THR A 284 -9.05 29.88 -13.07
CA THR A 284 -10.41 29.63 -13.59
C THR A 284 -10.95 30.92 -14.19
N PRO A 285 -10.48 31.32 -15.40
CA PRO A 285 -10.89 32.59 -16.03
C PRO A 285 -12.40 32.66 -16.30
N VAL A 286 -12.99 31.53 -16.62
CA VAL A 286 -14.41 31.35 -16.85
C VAL A 286 -14.90 30.05 -16.21
N ALA A 287 -16.17 29.97 -15.83
CA ALA A 287 -16.72 28.79 -15.15
C ALA A 287 -16.59 27.45 -15.93
N LYS A 288 -16.32 27.54 -17.23
CA LYS A 288 -16.16 26.37 -18.11
C LYS A 288 -14.71 25.91 -18.30
N PHE A 289 -13.74 26.69 -17.85
CA PHE A 289 -12.33 26.40 -18.06
C PHE A 289 -11.53 26.59 -16.79
N THR A 290 -10.77 25.57 -16.42
CA THR A 290 -9.83 25.60 -15.28
C THR A 290 -8.52 25.02 -15.73
N THR A 291 -7.43 25.67 -15.37
CA THR A 291 -6.07 25.16 -15.58
C THR A 291 -5.27 25.24 -14.29
N ALA A 292 -4.41 24.27 -14.07
CA ALA A 292 -3.47 24.23 -12.95
C ALA A 292 -2.06 23.99 -13.47
N VAL A 293 -1.13 24.78 -12.97
CA VAL A 293 0.33 24.59 -13.19
C VAL A 293 0.93 24.25 -11.83
N ARG A 294 1.71 23.19 -11.75
CA ARG A 294 2.46 22.78 -10.57
C ARG A 294 3.94 22.69 -10.91
N MET A 295 4.76 23.20 -10.00
CA MET A 295 6.21 23.10 -10.07
C MET A 295 6.70 22.50 -8.77
N ARG A 296 7.73 21.64 -8.84
CA ARG A 296 8.36 21.03 -7.69
C ARG A 296 9.83 20.86 -7.94
N TYR A 297 10.63 21.27 -6.99
CA TYR A 297 12.07 21.00 -6.91
C TYR A 297 12.34 20.20 -5.64
N ILE A 298 13.15 19.16 -5.74
CA ILE A 298 13.64 18.36 -4.62
C ILE A 298 15.14 18.21 -4.83
N GLU A 299 15.89 18.57 -3.82
CA GLU A 299 17.29 18.24 -3.66
C GLU A 299 17.39 17.20 -2.54
N ARG A 300 18.05 16.10 -2.82
CA ARG A 300 18.22 15.00 -1.89
C ARG A 300 19.68 14.63 -1.79
N ASP A 301 20.27 14.90 -0.63
CA ASP A 301 21.61 14.54 -0.28
C ASP A 301 21.63 13.26 0.55
N LEU A 302 22.52 12.36 0.22
CA LEU A 302 22.69 11.08 0.87
C LEU A 302 24.14 10.91 1.28
N ASP A 303 24.39 10.87 2.59
CA ASP A 303 25.71 10.57 3.13
C ASP A 303 25.93 9.06 3.25
N ASN A 304 27.17 8.65 3.04
CA ASN A 304 27.56 7.27 3.18
C ASN A 304 27.49 6.82 4.64
N PRO A 305 27.17 5.53 4.90
CA PRO A 305 27.28 4.98 6.24
C PRO A 305 28.71 5.13 6.77
N ASN A 306 28.84 5.65 7.97
CA ASN A 306 30.14 5.84 8.66
C ASN A 306 30.46 4.67 9.59
N MET A 307 29.50 3.81 9.90
CA MET A 307 29.64 2.60 10.69
C MET A 307 29.03 1.41 9.96
N LEU A 308 29.74 0.29 9.99
CA LEU A 308 29.22 -0.99 9.53
C LEU A 308 28.95 -1.87 10.76
N PRO A 309 27.86 -2.64 10.80
CA PRO A 309 27.59 -3.59 11.88
C PRO A 309 28.77 -4.54 12.06
N ALA A 310 29.07 -4.86 13.31
CA ALA A 310 30.10 -5.85 13.64
C ALA A 310 29.84 -7.16 12.89
N GLY A 311 30.87 -7.71 12.25
CA GLY A 311 30.75 -8.90 11.40
C GLY A 311 30.89 -8.63 9.90
N TYR A 312 30.70 -7.41 9.44
CA TYR A 312 31.07 -7.01 8.07
C TYR A 312 32.54 -6.61 7.97
N LEU A 313 33.21 -6.47 9.10
CA LEU A 313 34.63 -6.06 9.18
C LEU A 313 35.63 -7.07 8.61
N GLY A 314 35.21 -8.32 8.37
CA GLY A 314 36.06 -9.36 7.73
C GLY A 314 35.97 -9.35 6.19
N PHE A 315 35.06 -8.65 5.59
CA PHE A 315 35.02 -8.53 4.14
C PHE A 315 36.06 -7.53 3.64
N ALA A 316 37.04 -8.01 2.87
CA ALA A 316 38.06 -7.14 2.26
C ALA A 316 37.44 -6.02 1.41
N VAL A 317 36.24 -6.23 0.87
CA VAL A 317 35.45 -5.24 0.13
C VAL A 317 34.93 -4.11 1.04
N TYR A 318 34.77 -4.37 2.35
CA TYR A 318 34.26 -3.37 3.30
C TYR A 318 35.33 -2.90 4.30
N ASN A 319 36.46 -3.62 4.41
CA ASN A 319 37.54 -3.34 5.37
C ASN A 319 38.68 -2.50 4.84
N SER A 320 38.85 -2.43 3.56
CA SER A 320 39.78 -1.43 3.01
C SER A 320 39.18 -0.08 3.34
N PRO A 321 39.91 0.88 3.89
CA PRO A 321 39.40 2.14 4.36
C PRO A 321 38.47 2.76 3.31
N LEU A 322 37.21 2.42 3.36
CA LEU A 322 36.10 2.84 2.53
C LEU A 322 36.31 2.79 1.00
N THR A 323 37.46 2.29 0.53
CA THR A 323 37.84 2.29 -0.90
C THR A 323 37.02 1.29 -1.74
N GLY A 324 36.18 0.49 -1.12
CA GLY A 324 35.28 -0.44 -1.80
C GLY A 324 33.79 -0.10 -1.64
N ILE A 325 33.42 0.89 -0.84
CA ILE A 325 32.03 1.35 -0.72
C ILE A 325 31.78 2.40 -1.81
N ARG A 326 30.83 2.12 -2.67
CA ARG A 326 30.37 3.09 -3.65
C ARG A 326 29.65 4.23 -2.95
N ASN A 327 29.84 5.45 -3.44
CA ASN A 327 29.15 6.61 -2.91
C ASN A 327 27.63 6.47 -3.04
N SER A 328 26.91 7.00 -2.07
CA SER A 328 25.46 7.14 -2.17
C SER A 328 25.09 8.06 -3.32
N VAL A 329 23.96 7.82 -3.95
CA VAL A 329 23.49 8.58 -5.11
C VAL A 329 22.56 9.68 -4.63
N SER A 330 23.09 10.89 -4.49
CA SER A 330 22.29 12.11 -4.29
C SER A 330 21.56 12.49 -5.57
N ALA A 331 20.48 13.25 -5.48
CA ALA A 331 19.69 13.57 -6.68
C ALA A 331 18.91 14.88 -6.57
N ASP A 332 18.97 15.65 -7.65
CA ASP A 332 18.14 16.82 -7.90
C ASP A 332 16.99 16.48 -8.82
N ILE A 333 15.78 16.80 -8.41
CA ILE A 333 14.57 16.46 -9.14
C ILE A 333 13.73 17.71 -9.38
N THR A 334 13.63 18.14 -10.63
CA THR A 334 12.73 19.21 -11.06
C THR A 334 11.54 18.63 -11.79
N SER A 335 10.33 19.05 -11.44
CA SER A 335 9.14 18.67 -12.17
C SER A 335 8.19 19.83 -12.39
N VAL A 336 7.58 19.85 -13.57
CA VAL A 336 6.53 20.80 -13.96
C VAL A 336 5.37 20.03 -14.52
N SER A 337 4.14 20.36 -14.12
CA SER A 337 2.94 19.76 -14.68
C SER A 337 1.86 20.79 -14.97
N LEU A 338 1.15 20.56 -16.06
CA LEU A 338 -0.02 21.31 -16.51
C LEU A 338 -1.23 20.38 -16.54
N SER A 339 -2.33 20.80 -15.94
CA SER A 339 -3.61 20.11 -16.04
C SER A 339 -4.68 21.12 -16.40
N SER A 340 -5.39 20.88 -17.51
CA SER A 340 -6.42 21.76 -17.99
C SER A 340 -7.72 21.01 -18.19
N ARG A 341 -8.83 21.63 -17.79
CA ARG A 341 -10.17 21.10 -17.95
C ARG A 341 -11.06 22.12 -18.64
N TYR A 342 -11.73 21.69 -19.69
CA TYR A 342 -12.70 22.49 -20.44
C TYR A 342 -14.06 21.79 -20.50
N ARG A 343 -15.11 22.52 -20.13
CA ARG A 343 -16.48 22.03 -20.09
C ARG A 343 -17.36 22.83 -21.08
N PRO A 344 -17.29 22.48 -22.38
CA PRO A 344 -18.06 23.21 -23.40
C PRO A 344 -19.55 23.17 -23.15
N THR A 345 -20.07 22.02 -22.70
CA THR A 345 -21.50 21.83 -22.36
C THR A 345 -21.60 21.13 -21.00
N THR A 346 -22.83 21.02 -20.47
CA THR A 346 -23.07 20.23 -19.23
C THR A 346 -22.85 18.73 -19.43
N GLN A 347 -22.84 18.27 -20.68
CA GLN A 347 -22.72 16.86 -21.06
C GLN A 347 -21.28 16.46 -21.40
N VAL A 348 -20.40 17.40 -21.69
CA VAL A 348 -19.04 17.15 -22.17
C VAL A 348 -18.02 17.84 -21.29
N THR A 349 -17.04 17.07 -20.81
CA THR A 349 -15.83 17.59 -20.15
C THR A 349 -14.61 17.02 -20.85
N LEU A 350 -13.73 17.89 -21.27
CA LEU A 350 -12.44 17.57 -21.88
C LEU A 350 -11.32 17.90 -20.89
N GLY A 351 -10.31 17.08 -20.82
CA GLY A 351 -9.11 17.31 -20.01
C GLY A 351 -7.85 17.04 -20.80
N VAL A 352 -6.82 17.84 -20.53
CA VAL A 352 -5.45 17.65 -21.04
C VAL A 352 -4.52 17.73 -19.85
N ASP A 353 -3.61 16.77 -19.76
CA ASP A 353 -2.54 16.69 -18.76
C ASP A 353 -1.20 16.63 -19.47
N ALA A 354 -0.21 17.39 -19.00
CA ALA A 354 1.17 17.30 -19.45
C ALA A 354 2.10 17.42 -18.24
N SER A 355 3.20 16.68 -18.22
CA SER A 355 4.22 16.83 -17.20
C SER A 355 5.61 16.53 -17.75
N PHE A 356 6.58 17.23 -17.21
CA PHE A 356 8.00 17.00 -17.43
C PHE A 356 8.68 16.86 -16.08
N LYS A 357 9.57 15.87 -15.96
CA LYS A 357 10.39 15.63 -14.77
C LYS A 357 11.82 15.38 -15.22
N HIS A 358 12.73 16.15 -14.68
CA HIS A 358 14.17 15.99 -14.84
C HIS A 358 14.76 15.49 -13.53
N THR A 359 15.66 14.52 -13.59
CA THR A 359 16.39 13.98 -12.43
C THR A 359 17.87 13.95 -12.77
N GLU A 360 18.67 14.71 -12.06
CA GLU A 360 20.13 14.72 -12.10
C GLU A 360 20.66 13.95 -10.89
N ARG A 361 21.77 13.20 -11.05
CA ARG A 361 22.32 12.31 -10.00
C ARG A 361 23.82 12.51 -9.87
N ASP A 362 24.27 12.69 -8.63
CA ASP A 362 25.68 12.62 -8.30
C ASP A 362 26.12 11.17 -8.10
N HIS A 363 27.39 10.88 -8.42
CA HIS A 363 27.99 9.55 -8.30
C HIS A 363 27.28 8.44 -9.08
N SER A 364 26.50 8.79 -10.09
CA SER A 364 25.71 7.85 -10.88
C SER A 364 26.58 6.84 -11.64
N GLU A 365 27.77 7.24 -12.10
CA GLU A 365 28.75 6.41 -12.82
C GLU A 365 29.27 5.24 -11.99
N GLU A 366 29.38 5.39 -10.66
CA GLU A 366 29.79 4.30 -9.77
C GLU A 366 28.77 3.15 -9.73
N TRP A 367 27.51 3.45 -10.08
CA TRP A 367 26.38 2.51 -10.08
C TRP A 367 25.90 2.15 -11.48
N ASN A 368 26.62 2.56 -12.52
CA ASN A 368 26.21 2.44 -13.92
C ASN A 368 24.79 2.99 -14.17
N LEU A 369 24.46 4.10 -13.53
CA LEU A 369 23.24 4.84 -13.72
C LEU A 369 23.48 6.01 -14.68
N PRO A 370 22.51 6.41 -15.48
CA PRO A 370 22.61 7.66 -16.23
C PRO A 370 22.68 8.85 -15.25
N HIS A 371 23.52 9.82 -15.58
CA HIS A 371 23.60 11.06 -14.82
C HIS A 371 22.25 11.77 -14.79
N ASP A 372 21.63 11.86 -15.96
CA ASP A 372 20.32 12.49 -16.13
C ASP A 372 19.24 11.47 -16.53
N THR A 373 18.01 11.75 -16.15
CA THR A 373 16.83 11.04 -16.65
C THR A 373 15.70 12.04 -16.83
N ASP A 374 15.15 12.09 -18.04
CA ASP A 374 13.96 12.88 -18.34
C ASP A 374 12.72 12.01 -18.48
N GLU A 375 11.64 12.39 -17.82
CA GLU A 375 10.32 11.80 -18.00
C GLU A 375 9.36 12.85 -18.55
N THR A 376 8.78 12.59 -19.70
CA THR A 376 7.70 13.41 -20.26
C THR A 376 6.41 12.61 -20.35
N MET A 377 5.31 13.20 -19.92
CA MET A 377 3.97 12.63 -20.02
C MET A 377 3.01 13.61 -20.67
N VAL A 378 2.22 13.13 -21.61
CA VAL A 378 1.07 13.84 -22.17
C VAL A 378 -0.17 12.96 -22.08
N GLY A 379 -1.30 13.56 -21.75
CA GLY A 379 -2.55 12.85 -21.57
C GLY A 379 -3.75 13.64 -22.02
N ALA A 380 -4.78 12.93 -22.44
CA ALA A 380 -6.08 13.49 -22.75
C ALA A 380 -7.18 12.69 -22.06
N SER A 381 -8.26 13.36 -21.68
CA SER A 381 -9.41 12.70 -21.08
C SER A 381 -10.71 13.32 -21.60
N VAL A 382 -11.75 12.50 -21.69
CA VAL A 382 -13.09 12.93 -22.04
C VAL A 382 -14.09 12.27 -21.09
N SER A 383 -15.02 13.07 -20.56
CA SER A 383 -16.19 12.59 -19.83
C SER A 383 -17.43 13.06 -20.55
N LEU A 384 -18.25 12.10 -20.96
CA LEU A 384 -19.47 12.32 -21.76
C LEU A 384 -20.70 11.86 -20.98
N ARG A 385 -21.78 12.63 -21.08
CA ARG A 385 -23.14 12.26 -20.66
C ARG A 385 -24.07 12.45 -21.83
N PRO A 386 -24.02 11.56 -22.84
CA PRO A 386 -24.83 11.75 -24.06
C PRO A 386 -26.35 11.81 -23.78
N VAL A 387 -26.77 11.03 -22.80
CA VAL A 387 -28.12 11.06 -22.21
C VAL A 387 -28.01 10.96 -20.68
N LYS A 388 -29.09 11.27 -19.96
CA LYS A 388 -29.08 11.31 -18.47
C LYS A 388 -28.61 9.98 -17.82
N ASP A 389 -28.91 8.87 -18.47
CA ASP A 389 -28.72 7.53 -17.93
C ASP A 389 -27.42 6.87 -18.41
N VAL A 390 -26.59 7.59 -19.17
CA VAL A 390 -25.31 7.08 -19.70
C VAL A 390 -24.18 8.04 -19.35
N LYS A 391 -23.14 7.52 -18.69
CA LYS A 391 -21.89 8.24 -18.45
C LYS A 391 -20.73 7.41 -19.02
N VAL A 392 -19.91 8.04 -19.87
CA VAL A 392 -18.70 7.45 -20.43
C VAL A 392 -17.51 8.32 -20.02
N ASN A 393 -16.46 7.69 -19.50
CA ASN A 393 -15.17 8.34 -19.29
C ASN A 393 -14.11 7.58 -20.07
N ALA A 394 -13.26 8.32 -20.75
CA ALA A 394 -12.06 7.77 -21.39
C ALA A 394 -10.87 8.64 -21.06
N LYS A 395 -9.74 8.02 -20.80
CA LYS A 395 -8.48 8.67 -20.51
C LYS A 395 -7.37 7.93 -21.22
N TYR A 396 -6.48 8.67 -21.86
CA TYR A 396 -5.27 8.15 -22.46
C TYR A 396 -4.08 8.94 -21.96
N ARG A 397 -2.95 8.25 -21.72
CA ARG A 397 -1.65 8.83 -21.36
C ARG A 397 -0.56 8.15 -22.12
N TYR A 398 0.34 8.95 -22.62
CA TYR A 398 1.59 8.54 -23.18
C TYR A 398 2.73 9.09 -22.35
N LYS A 399 3.67 8.23 -21.97
CA LYS A 399 4.92 8.62 -21.31
C LYS A 399 6.11 8.18 -22.14
N PHE A 400 7.14 8.96 -22.15
CA PHE A 400 8.43 8.54 -22.62
C PHE A 400 9.53 9.00 -21.67
N TYR A 401 10.60 8.23 -21.64
CA TYR A 401 11.76 8.47 -20.82
C TYR A 401 12.98 8.60 -21.73
N ASN A 402 13.82 9.60 -21.44
CA ASN A 402 15.16 9.67 -21.96
C ASN A 402 16.10 9.19 -20.87
N ASP A 403 17.03 8.31 -21.20
CA ASP A 403 18.02 7.72 -20.29
C ASP A 403 17.37 7.12 -19.01
N PRO A 404 16.47 6.10 -19.15
CA PRO A 404 15.84 5.48 -18.00
C PRO A 404 16.86 4.85 -17.05
N SER A 405 16.70 5.08 -15.74
CA SER A 405 17.69 4.73 -14.72
C SER A 405 17.56 3.34 -14.13
N THR A 406 16.45 2.64 -14.38
CA THR A 406 16.23 1.30 -13.84
C THR A 406 15.90 0.30 -14.93
N THR A 407 16.14 -0.99 -14.66
CA THR A 407 15.87 -2.08 -15.60
C THR A 407 14.38 -2.28 -15.90
N ILE A 408 13.51 -1.76 -15.04
CA ILE A 408 12.04 -1.87 -15.19
C ILE A 408 11.39 -0.61 -15.75
N GLN A 409 12.09 0.52 -15.78
CA GLN A 409 11.57 1.79 -16.30
C GLN A 409 11.51 1.69 -17.83
N PRO A 410 10.36 1.93 -18.47
CA PRO A 410 10.23 1.80 -19.93
C PRO A 410 10.82 3.02 -20.65
N ASP A 411 11.14 2.87 -21.94
CA ASP A 411 11.38 4.02 -22.83
C ASP A 411 10.06 4.68 -23.20
N HIS A 412 9.05 3.84 -23.45
CA HIS A 412 7.71 4.30 -23.80
C HIS A 412 6.64 3.54 -23.02
N SER A 413 5.61 4.28 -22.58
CA SER A 413 4.45 3.69 -21.90
C SER A 413 3.16 4.30 -22.44
N HIS A 414 2.25 3.45 -22.88
CA HIS A 414 0.89 3.80 -23.30
C HIS A 414 -0.10 3.27 -22.25
N ARG A 415 -0.95 4.14 -21.75
CA ARG A 415 -2.02 3.77 -20.83
C ARG A 415 -3.35 4.32 -21.31
N ALA A 416 -4.35 3.46 -21.41
CA ALA A 416 -5.73 3.89 -21.68
C ALA A 416 -6.68 3.26 -20.67
N ASP A 417 -7.63 4.05 -20.20
CA ASP A 417 -8.69 3.64 -19.29
C ASP A 417 -10.04 4.13 -19.89
N VAL A 418 -11.00 3.23 -20.03
CA VAL A 418 -12.37 3.56 -20.47
C VAL A 418 -13.34 2.98 -19.46
N SER A 419 -14.33 3.76 -19.06
CA SER A 419 -15.42 3.28 -18.20
C SER A 419 -16.79 3.78 -18.69
N VAL A 420 -17.79 2.92 -18.51
CA VAL A 420 -19.19 3.20 -18.86
C VAL A 420 -20.06 2.88 -17.65
N THR A 421 -20.90 3.82 -17.28
CA THR A 421 -21.96 3.62 -16.28
C THR A 421 -23.30 3.82 -16.97
N LEU A 422 -24.19 2.85 -16.81
CA LEU A 422 -25.55 2.87 -17.38
C LEU A 422 -26.56 2.74 -16.25
N THR A 423 -27.59 3.57 -16.27
CA THR A 423 -28.74 3.50 -15.36
C THR A 423 -30.03 3.38 -16.16
N PRO A 424 -30.19 2.27 -16.94
CA PRO A 424 -31.29 2.15 -17.90
C PRO A 424 -32.66 2.15 -17.23
N LEU A 425 -32.69 1.77 -15.96
CA LEU A 425 -33.86 1.79 -15.08
C LEU A 425 -33.47 2.44 -13.76
N THR A 426 -34.43 3.05 -13.07
CA THR A 426 -34.23 3.65 -11.74
C THR A 426 -33.73 2.64 -10.70
N ARG A 427 -33.92 1.36 -10.96
CA ARG A 427 -33.55 0.23 -10.08
C ARG A 427 -32.34 -0.57 -10.55
N LEU A 428 -31.73 -0.20 -11.69
CA LEU A 428 -30.60 -0.96 -12.27
C LEU A 428 -29.44 -0.05 -12.59
N VAL A 429 -28.27 -0.36 -12.01
CA VAL A 429 -27.01 0.28 -12.32
C VAL A 429 -26.06 -0.77 -12.92
N LEU A 430 -25.55 -0.49 -14.10
CA LEU A 430 -24.53 -1.28 -14.77
C LEU A 430 -23.25 -0.47 -14.86
N PHE A 431 -22.13 -1.11 -14.60
CA PHE A 431 -20.80 -0.52 -14.75
C PHE A 431 -19.90 -1.47 -15.52
N ALA A 432 -19.13 -0.93 -16.44
CA ALA A 432 -18.03 -1.64 -17.08
C ALA A 432 -16.83 -0.74 -17.25
N SER A 433 -15.63 -1.28 -17.09
CA SER A 433 -14.39 -0.59 -17.38
C SER A 433 -13.36 -1.51 -18.02
N TYR A 434 -12.56 -0.90 -18.88
CA TYR A 434 -11.40 -1.54 -19.48
C TYR A 434 -10.19 -0.62 -19.35
N GLY A 435 -9.10 -1.17 -18.86
CA GLY A 435 -7.81 -0.49 -18.76
C GLY A 435 -6.72 -1.29 -19.45
N LEU A 436 -5.84 -0.60 -20.13
CA LEU A 436 -4.65 -1.22 -20.74
C LEU A 436 -3.39 -0.44 -20.39
N VAL A 437 -2.27 -1.17 -20.28
CA VAL A 437 -0.92 -0.64 -20.24
C VAL A 437 -0.08 -1.40 -21.25
N ARG A 438 0.72 -0.66 -22.02
CA ARG A 438 1.72 -1.21 -22.96
C ARG A 438 2.99 -0.44 -22.74
N GLU A 439 4.07 -1.15 -22.41
CA GLU A 439 5.37 -0.56 -22.14
C GLU A 439 6.42 -1.29 -22.96
N ASP A 440 7.30 -0.54 -23.56
CA ASP A 440 8.45 -1.01 -24.30
C ASP A 440 9.71 -0.38 -23.71
N ARG A 441 10.71 -1.20 -23.52
CA ARG A 441 12.08 -0.83 -23.20
C ARG A 441 13.00 -1.47 -24.23
N ASP A 442 13.78 -0.67 -24.90
CA ASP A 442 14.84 -1.15 -25.76
C ASP A 442 15.99 -1.77 -24.95
N ASN A 443 17.00 -2.22 -25.60
CA ASN A 443 18.18 -2.76 -24.94
C ASN A 443 18.81 -1.73 -24.02
N TYR A 444 19.26 -2.16 -22.86
CA TYR A 444 19.92 -1.32 -21.87
C TYR A 444 21.26 -1.95 -21.43
N ASN A 445 22.19 -1.12 -21.12
CA ASN A 445 23.51 -1.53 -20.63
C ASN A 445 23.52 -1.49 -19.09
N LEU A 446 23.68 -2.65 -18.43
CA LEU A 446 23.64 -2.75 -16.98
C LEU A 446 25.01 -2.54 -16.29
N ASP A 447 26.12 -2.77 -17.01
CA ASP A 447 27.44 -2.81 -16.39
C ASP A 447 28.59 -2.33 -17.30
N GLY A 448 28.26 -1.43 -18.22
CA GLY A 448 29.26 -0.87 -19.15
C GLY A 448 29.76 -1.85 -20.21
N ARG A 449 29.08 -3.00 -20.34
CA ARG A 449 29.35 -3.93 -21.42
C ARG A 449 28.58 -3.53 -22.66
N ASP A 450 29.28 -3.55 -23.77
CA ASP A 450 28.69 -3.24 -25.09
C ASP A 450 27.70 -4.35 -25.44
N ASP A 451 26.43 -4.12 -25.13
CA ASP A 451 25.36 -5.08 -25.30
C ASP A 451 24.89 -5.14 -26.75
N ALA A 452 25.67 -5.83 -27.56
CA ALA A 452 25.19 -6.37 -28.82
C ALA A 452 24.03 -7.41 -28.61
N VAL A 453 23.58 -7.59 -27.39
CA VAL A 453 22.74 -8.71 -26.96
C VAL A 453 21.45 -8.12 -26.40
N GLY A 454 20.36 -8.25 -27.15
CA GLY A 454 19.07 -7.68 -26.79
C GLY A 454 18.59 -8.07 -25.37
N ASN A 455 18.46 -7.10 -24.49
CA ASN A 455 17.89 -7.24 -23.16
C ASN A 455 16.63 -6.37 -22.99
N GLY A 456 15.94 -6.13 -24.09
CA GLY A 456 14.70 -5.37 -24.13
C GLY A 456 13.60 -5.98 -23.26
N ARG A 457 12.71 -5.13 -22.79
CA ARG A 457 11.58 -5.50 -21.92
C ARG A 457 10.27 -4.99 -22.51
N LYS A 458 9.26 -5.86 -22.54
CA LYS A 458 7.89 -5.49 -22.97
C LYS A 458 6.90 -5.86 -21.88
N VAL A 459 6.02 -4.92 -21.55
CA VAL A 459 4.94 -5.14 -20.60
C VAL A 459 3.59 -4.96 -21.30
N LYS A 460 2.72 -5.93 -21.08
CA LYS A 460 1.34 -5.89 -21.50
C LYS A 460 0.45 -6.12 -20.28
N MET A 461 -0.47 -5.20 -20.01
CA MET A 461 -1.44 -5.35 -18.94
C MET A 461 -2.82 -5.00 -19.48
N ASP A 462 -3.79 -5.87 -19.22
CA ASP A 462 -5.20 -5.68 -19.52
C ASP A 462 -6.02 -5.86 -18.24
N LYS A 463 -6.96 -4.96 -17.99
CA LYS A 463 -7.87 -4.99 -16.84
C LYS A 463 -9.30 -4.83 -17.32
N ILE A 464 -10.17 -5.73 -16.91
CA ILE A 464 -11.62 -5.63 -17.15
C ILE A 464 -12.31 -5.65 -15.79
N MET A 465 -13.27 -4.76 -15.61
CA MET A 465 -14.21 -4.82 -14.48
C MET A 465 -15.63 -4.62 -15.03
N ALA A 466 -16.55 -5.44 -14.56
CA ALA A 466 -17.97 -5.31 -14.85
C ALA A 466 -18.76 -5.54 -13.58
N SER A 467 -19.82 -4.73 -13.35
CA SER A 467 -20.73 -4.95 -12.24
C SER A 467 -22.17 -4.58 -12.60
N ALA A 468 -23.09 -5.26 -11.97
CA ALA A 468 -24.52 -4.98 -12.05
C ALA A 468 -25.09 -4.95 -10.64
N SER A 469 -25.84 -3.89 -10.32
CA SER A 469 -26.59 -3.75 -9.07
C SER A 469 -28.05 -3.49 -9.39
N ILE A 470 -28.93 -4.33 -8.86
CA ILE A 470 -30.37 -4.25 -9.11
C ILE A 470 -31.14 -4.23 -7.79
N LEU A 471 -32.01 -3.27 -7.65
CA LEU A 471 -33.05 -3.22 -6.62
C LEU A 471 -34.25 -4.05 -7.12
N VAL A 472 -34.24 -5.36 -6.79
CA VAL A 472 -35.25 -6.32 -7.26
C VAL A 472 -36.62 -5.99 -6.67
N LEU A 473 -36.65 -5.73 -5.37
CA LEU A 473 -37.77 -5.24 -4.58
C LEU A 473 -37.31 -4.03 -3.78
N ASP A 474 -38.22 -3.24 -3.23
CA ASP A 474 -37.86 -2.06 -2.42
C ASP A 474 -37.00 -2.42 -1.19
N ASN A 475 -37.01 -3.68 -0.80
CA ASN A 475 -36.27 -4.24 0.34
C ASN A 475 -35.25 -5.33 -0.07
N LEU A 476 -34.98 -5.51 -1.37
CA LEU A 476 -34.03 -6.51 -1.88
C LEU A 476 -33.12 -5.91 -2.93
N THR A 477 -31.83 -5.80 -2.59
CA THR A 477 -30.75 -5.44 -3.52
C THR A 477 -29.86 -6.64 -3.82
N VAL A 478 -29.55 -6.85 -5.08
CA VAL A 478 -28.59 -7.87 -5.54
C VAL A 478 -27.50 -7.17 -6.35
N THR A 479 -26.25 -7.45 -6.03
CA THR A 479 -25.10 -6.93 -6.77
C THR A 479 -24.20 -8.09 -7.18
N GLY A 480 -23.73 -8.07 -8.42
CA GLY A 480 -22.71 -8.98 -8.92
C GLY A 480 -21.59 -8.23 -9.60
N SER A 481 -20.36 -8.71 -9.48
CA SER A 481 -19.23 -8.15 -10.20
C SER A 481 -18.27 -9.21 -10.72
N TYR A 482 -17.56 -8.85 -11.77
CA TYR A 482 -16.48 -9.60 -12.37
C TYR A 482 -15.28 -8.71 -12.57
N GLY A 483 -14.10 -9.18 -12.17
CA GLY A 483 -12.80 -8.57 -12.41
C GLY A 483 -11.87 -9.55 -13.13
N TYR A 484 -11.16 -9.04 -14.13
CA TYR A 484 -10.11 -9.75 -14.86
C TYR A 484 -8.87 -8.89 -14.91
N TRP A 485 -7.74 -9.51 -14.63
CA TRP A 485 -6.43 -8.91 -14.72
C TRP A 485 -5.51 -9.87 -15.47
N ASP A 486 -4.83 -9.38 -16.49
CA ASP A 486 -3.81 -10.09 -17.26
C ASP A 486 -2.57 -9.21 -17.34
N HIS A 487 -1.48 -9.65 -16.75
CA HIS A 487 -0.20 -8.96 -16.75
C HIS A 487 0.86 -9.87 -17.32
N HIS A 488 1.52 -9.43 -18.37
CA HIS A 488 2.49 -10.18 -19.13
C HIS A 488 3.76 -9.35 -19.29
N VAL A 489 4.88 -9.89 -18.86
CA VAL A 489 6.21 -9.30 -19.03
C VAL A 489 7.06 -10.25 -19.85
N LYS A 490 7.64 -9.74 -20.92
CA LYS A 490 8.69 -10.42 -21.69
C LYS A 490 9.96 -9.62 -21.55
N GLN A 491 11.02 -10.28 -21.11
CA GLN A 491 12.33 -9.67 -20.91
C GLN A 491 13.41 -10.61 -21.42
N GLN A 492 14.38 -10.07 -22.13
CA GLN A 492 15.59 -10.79 -22.43
C GLN A 492 16.60 -10.58 -21.32
N VAL A 493 17.13 -11.65 -20.77
CA VAL A 493 18.10 -11.62 -19.68
C VAL A 493 19.36 -12.36 -20.12
N THR A 494 20.49 -11.70 -20.02
CA THR A 494 21.79 -12.33 -20.18
C THR A 494 22.22 -12.89 -18.85
N ARG A 495 22.34 -14.21 -18.74
CA ARG A 495 22.95 -14.85 -17.58
C ARG A 495 24.43 -15.02 -17.84
N GLN A 496 25.26 -14.54 -16.94
CA GLN A 496 26.67 -14.87 -16.95
C GLN A 496 26.88 -16.10 -16.07
N SER A 497 27.25 -17.21 -16.68
CA SER A 497 27.82 -18.32 -15.93
C SER A 497 29.21 -17.91 -15.38
N ALA A 498 29.62 -18.52 -14.26
CA ALA A 498 30.87 -18.18 -13.58
C ALA A 498 32.06 -18.15 -14.55
N PRO A 499 33.00 -17.19 -14.47
CA PRO A 499 34.18 -17.16 -15.32
C PRO A 499 34.97 -18.49 -15.24
N PRO A 500 35.46 -19.03 -16.36
CA PRO A 500 35.68 -18.41 -17.66
C PRO A 500 34.62 -18.76 -18.73
N ALA A 501 33.40 -19.11 -18.34
CA ALA A 501 32.38 -19.51 -19.30
C ALA A 501 31.95 -18.34 -20.20
N LEU A 502 31.68 -18.66 -21.47
CA LEU A 502 31.08 -17.73 -22.41
C LEU A 502 29.70 -17.28 -21.88
N PRO A 503 29.27 -16.03 -22.12
CA PRO A 503 27.92 -15.61 -21.76
C PRO A 503 26.92 -16.60 -22.39
N ASP A 504 26.01 -17.12 -21.56
CA ASP A 504 24.90 -17.94 -22.05
C ASP A 504 24.11 -17.16 -23.11
N PRO A 505 23.67 -17.82 -24.18
CA PRO A 505 22.84 -17.18 -25.17
C PRO A 505 21.60 -16.62 -24.47
N LEU A 506 21.17 -15.45 -24.91
CA LEU A 506 19.99 -14.74 -24.44
C LEU A 506 18.83 -15.66 -24.12
N SER A 507 18.43 -15.68 -22.88
CA SER A 507 17.18 -16.31 -22.50
C SER A 507 16.05 -15.29 -22.55
N LEU A 508 15.02 -15.59 -23.32
CA LEU A 508 13.76 -14.86 -23.26
C LEU A 508 13.00 -15.34 -22.02
N GLU A 509 12.89 -14.48 -21.04
CA GLU A 509 12.10 -14.75 -19.85
C GLU A 509 10.71 -14.15 -20.01
N GLU A 510 9.69 -14.97 -19.74
CA GLU A 510 8.30 -14.59 -19.84
C GLU A 510 7.63 -14.79 -18.48
N TYR A 511 7.09 -13.73 -17.94
CA TYR A 511 6.31 -13.72 -16.69
C TYR A 511 4.86 -13.38 -17.02
N THR A 512 3.94 -14.19 -16.50
CA THR A 512 2.50 -13.97 -16.65
C THR A 512 1.82 -14.03 -15.28
N ASP A 513 0.88 -13.12 -15.07
CA ASP A 513 0.00 -13.11 -13.90
C ASP A 513 -1.44 -12.86 -14.39
N ILE A 514 -2.31 -13.84 -14.18
CA ILE A 514 -3.70 -13.78 -14.60
C ILE A 514 -4.58 -14.01 -13.37
N THR A 515 -5.43 -13.01 -13.08
CA THR A 515 -6.36 -13.09 -11.94
C THR A 515 -7.79 -12.88 -12.41
N ASN A 516 -8.69 -13.74 -11.94
CA ASN A 516 -10.13 -13.62 -12.10
C ASN A 516 -10.78 -13.50 -10.72
N VAL A 517 -11.68 -12.54 -10.57
CA VAL A 517 -12.43 -12.30 -9.33
C VAL A 517 -13.92 -12.23 -9.67
N TYR A 518 -14.72 -13.03 -9.00
CA TYR A 518 -16.18 -13.01 -9.07
C TYR A 518 -16.72 -12.65 -7.69
N THR A 519 -17.62 -11.68 -7.61
CA THR A 519 -18.31 -11.37 -6.35
C THR A 519 -19.82 -11.29 -6.55
N ALA A 520 -20.56 -11.68 -5.54
CA ALA A 520 -22.00 -11.47 -5.48
C ALA A 520 -22.39 -11.04 -4.06
N SER A 521 -23.34 -10.14 -3.94
CA SER A 521 -23.93 -9.77 -2.65
C SER A 521 -25.43 -9.61 -2.74
N VAL A 522 -26.10 -9.90 -1.64
CA VAL A 522 -27.55 -9.78 -1.47
C VAL A 522 -27.80 -9.05 -0.16
N ASP A 523 -28.59 -7.98 -0.20
CA ASP A 523 -29.09 -7.27 0.97
C ASP A 523 -30.63 -7.34 0.96
N LEU A 524 -31.20 -7.88 2.03
CA LEU A 524 -32.64 -8.16 2.15
C LEU A 524 -33.16 -7.71 3.52
N SER A 525 -34.24 -6.93 3.51
CA SER A 525 -35.00 -6.58 4.71
C SER A 525 -36.44 -7.12 4.57
N PRO A 526 -36.69 -8.44 4.81
CA PRO A 526 -37.99 -9.06 4.53
C PRO A 526 -39.10 -8.47 5.37
N ILE A 527 -38.79 -7.99 6.55
CA ILE A 527 -39.65 -7.21 7.44
C ILE A 527 -38.84 -6.07 8.06
N GLU A 528 -39.49 -5.02 8.55
CA GLU A 528 -38.82 -3.82 9.12
C GLU A 528 -37.82 -4.15 10.25
N ARG A 529 -38.01 -5.26 10.95
CA ARG A 529 -37.20 -5.68 12.11
C ARG A 529 -36.10 -6.67 11.78
N LEU A 530 -36.01 -7.14 10.54
CA LEU A 530 -35.01 -8.15 10.13
C LEU A 530 -34.21 -7.63 8.94
N HIS A 531 -32.91 -7.53 9.13
CA HIS A 531 -31.97 -7.23 8.08
C HIS A 531 -31.02 -8.40 7.86
N LEU A 532 -30.92 -8.88 6.64
CA LEU A 532 -30.08 -9.98 6.21
C LEU A 532 -29.13 -9.49 5.12
N SER A 533 -27.86 -9.83 5.20
CA SER A 533 -26.91 -9.64 4.13
C SER A 533 -26.08 -10.89 3.90
N GLY A 534 -25.77 -11.15 2.65
CA GLY A 534 -24.90 -12.26 2.25
C GLY A 534 -23.96 -11.81 1.16
N SER A 535 -22.72 -12.28 1.21
CA SER A 535 -21.76 -12.06 0.14
C SER A 535 -20.98 -13.34 -0.19
N PHE A 536 -20.59 -13.43 -1.43
CA PHE A 536 -19.77 -14.48 -2.00
C PHE A 536 -18.63 -13.85 -2.77
N SER A 537 -17.42 -14.40 -2.63
CA SER A 537 -16.28 -14.05 -3.45
C SER A 537 -15.54 -15.32 -3.89
N TYR A 538 -15.14 -15.33 -5.15
CA TYR A 538 -14.31 -16.38 -5.72
C TYR A 538 -13.19 -15.75 -6.51
N THR A 539 -11.94 -16.04 -6.11
CA THR A 539 -10.72 -15.55 -6.76
C THR A 539 -9.91 -16.73 -7.28
N MET A 540 -9.47 -16.65 -8.51
CA MET A 540 -8.52 -17.58 -9.10
C MET A 540 -7.35 -16.78 -9.68
N ALA A 541 -6.16 -17.02 -9.16
CA ALA A 541 -4.92 -16.40 -9.63
C ALA A 541 -3.97 -17.46 -10.18
N LYS A 542 -3.31 -17.13 -11.27
CA LYS A 542 -2.23 -17.92 -11.87
C LYS A 542 -1.07 -16.99 -12.15
N ALA A 543 0.11 -17.37 -11.70
CA ALA A 543 1.35 -16.73 -12.10
C ALA A 543 2.29 -17.78 -12.67
N GLY A 544 3.01 -17.43 -13.72
CA GLY A 544 3.96 -18.33 -14.37
C GLY A 544 5.21 -17.59 -14.79
N TYR A 545 6.34 -18.23 -14.60
CA TYR A 545 7.61 -17.82 -15.12
C TYR A 545 8.10 -18.90 -16.07
N ASN A 546 8.40 -18.54 -17.30
CA ASN A 546 8.87 -19.45 -18.33
C ASN A 546 10.32 -19.12 -18.65
N ALA A 547 11.25 -19.92 -18.09
CA ALA A 547 12.65 -19.84 -18.45
C ALA A 547 12.98 -20.88 -19.54
N PRO A 548 13.77 -20.53 -20.55
CA PRO A 548 14.09 -21.44 -21.66
C PRO A 548 14.88 -22.69 -21.25
N THR A 549 15.53 -22.69 -20.10
CA THR A 549 16.48 -23.72 -19.63
C THR A 549 15.87 -24.82 -18.77
N GLY A 550 14.55 -24.99 -18.75
CA GLY A 550 13.90 -26.06 -17.99
C GLY A 550 13.77 -25.82 -16.48
N GLU A 551 14.33 -24.74 -15.96
CA GLU A 551 14.20 -24.34 -14.54
C GLU A 551 12.85 -23.67 -14.21
N GLY A 552 11.99 -23.52 -15.19
CA GLY A 552 10.76 -22.73 -15.11
C GLY A 552 9.65 -23.25 -14.20
N ASN A 553 9.86 -24.36 -13.50
CA ASN A 553 8.83 -24.91 -12.63
C ASN A 553 8.82 -24.30 -11.22
N PHE A 554 9.84 -23.52 -10.84
CA PHE A 554 9.97 -22.99 -9.50
C PHE A 554 9.04 -21.81 -9.17
N SER A 555 8.47 -21.16 -10.17
CA SER A 555 7.70 -19.93 -9.99
C SER A 555 6.29 -20.02 -10.52
N ARG A 556 5.75 -21.22 -10.71
CA ARG A 556 4.34 -21.38 -11.03
C ARG A 556 3.53 -21.28 -9.76
N LEU A 557 2.66 -20.29 -9.72
CA LEU A 557 1.68 -20.11 -8.66
C LEU A 557 0.29 -20.30 -9.26
N LYS A 558 -0.56 -21.03 -8.58
CA LYS A 558 -1.96 -21.16 -8.93
C LYS A 558 -2.74 -21.28 -7.65
N THR A 559 -3.51 -20.27 -7.35
CA THR A 559 -4.29 -20.21 -6.12
C THR A 559 -5.77 -20.05 -6.43
N ARG A 560 -6.59 -20.59 -5.55
CA ARG A 560 -8.03 -20.42 -5.55
C ARG A 560 -8.48 -20.05 -4.15
N GLU A 561 -9.22 -18.98 -4.04
CA GLU A 561 -9.83 -18.56 -2.78
C GLU A 561 -11.34 -18.43 -2.97
N THR A 562 -12.10 -19.01 -2.04
CA THR A 562 -13.55 -18.90 -1.98
C THR A 562 -13.93 -18.35 -0.61
N SER A 563 -14.76 -17.32 -0.57
CA SER A 563 -15.28 -16.81 0.70
C SER A 563 -16.80 -16.62 0.65
N TYR A 564 -17.41 -16.91 1.79
CA TYR A 564 -18.84 -16.67 2.05
C TYR A 564 -18.96 -15.87 3.33
N MET A 565 -19.77 -14.82 3.32
CA MET A 565 -20.14 -14.09 4.52
C MET A 565 -21.66 -14.01 4.59
N PHE A 566 -22.19 -14.24 5.77
CA PHE A 566 -23.60 -14.04 6.07
C PHE A 566 -23.73 -13.23 7.35
N ARG A 567 -24.66 -12.28 7.35
CA ARG A 567 -24.99 -11.48 8.52
C ARG A 567 -26.51 -11.34 8.62
N GLY A 568 -27.03 -11.48 9.83
CA GLY A 568 -28.43 -11.23 10.15
C GLY A 568 -28.57 -10.43 11.44
N ASP A 569 -29.35 -9.36 11.41
CA ASP A 569 -29.69 -8.54 12.59
C ASP A 569 -31.21 -8.56 12.75
N TYR A 570 -31.70 -9.00 13.92
CA TYR A 570 -33.13 -9.04 14.23
C TYR A 570 -33.47 -8.22 15.47
N GLU A 571 -34.34 -7.25 15.30
CA GLU A 571 -34.87 -6.44 16.39
C GLU A 571 -36.08 -7.15 17.03
N PHE A 572 -35.82 -7.93 18.07
CA PHE A 572 -36.87 -8.72 18.72
C PHE A 572 -37.72 -7.90 19.72
N ILE A 573 -37.14 -6.84 20.31
CA ILE A 573 -37.81 -5.83 21.10
C ILE A 573 -37.32 -4.47 20.56
N LYS A 574 -38.13 -3.44 20.66
CA LYS A 574 -37.76 -2.09 20.23
C LYS A 574 -36.37 -1.70 20.75
N ASP A 575 -35.49 -1.34 19.84
CA ASP A 575 -34.12 -0.92 20.10
C ASP A 575 -33.21 -2.01 20.72
N LEU A 576 -33.64 -3.27 20.75
CA LEU A 576 -32.84 -4.40 21.20
C LEU A 576 -32.72 -5.43 20.07
N LEU A 577 -31.51 -5.61 19.57
CA LEU A 577 -31.19 -6.44 18.42
C LEU A 577 -30.33 -7.63 18.84
N VAL A 578 -30.62 -8.78 18.24
CA VAL A 578 -29.73 -9.93 18.19
C VAL A 578 -29.09 -9.97 16.80
N GLY A 579 -27.77 -10.06 16.76
CA GLY A 579 -27.01 -10.19 15.53
C GLY A 579 -26.30 -11.54 15.44
N PHE A 580 -26.18 -12.03 14.23
CA PHE A 580 -25.38 -13.21 13.90
C PHE A 580 -24.52 -12.87 12.67
N GLU A 581 -23.24 -13.19 12.74
CA GLU A 581 -22.29 -13.05 11.61
C GLU A 581 -21.58 -14.40 11.45
N PHE A 582 -21.46 -14.85 10.22
CA PHE A 582 -20.72 -16.04 9.83
C PHE A 582 -19.83 -15.70 8.64
N GLU A 583 -18.58 -16.12 8.71
CA GLU A 583 -17.64 -16.03 7.61
C GLU A 583 -16.94 -17.38 7.42
N TYR A 584 -16.85 -17.81 6.18
CA TYR A 584 -16.11 -19.00 5.76
C TYR A 584 -15.16 -18.63 4.64
N ARG A 585 -13.92 -19.06 4.75
CA ARG A 585 -12.88 -18.92 3.70
C ARG A 585 -12.26 -20.27 3.41
N ASP A 586 -12.02 -20.54 2.15
CA ASP A 586 -11.34 -21.73 1.64
C ASP A 586 -10.23 -21.26 0.70
N PHE A 587 -8.99 -21.47 1.11
CA PHE A 587 -7.80 -21.15 0.34
C PHE A 587 -7.16 -22.45 -0.15
N ASN A 588 -6.95 -22.56 -1.46
CA ASN A 588 -6.30 -23.70 -2.08
C ASN A 588 -5.08 -23.22 -2.87
N ASP A 589 -3.94 -23.77 -2.54
CA ASP A 589 -2.71 -23.64 -3.30
C ASP A 589 -2.62 -24.80 -4.28
N LEU A 590 -2.86 -24.52 -5.56
CA LEU A 590 -2.93 -25.51 -6.63
C LEU A 590 -1.57 -25.70 -7.32
N ILE A 591 -0.47 -25.67 -6.57
CA ILE A 591 0.87 -25.86 -7.14
C ILE A 591 1.04 -27.29 -7.60
N GLU A 592 1.20 -27.47 -8.90
CA GLU A 592 1.47 -28.77 -9.55
C GLU A 592 2.97 -29.11 -9.61
N ASN A 593 3.79 -28.53 -8.73
CA ASN A 593 5.24 -28.75 -8.81
C ASN A 593 5.69 -29.88 -7.87
N PRO A 594 6.16 -31.01 -8.39
CA PRO A 594 6.65 -32.12 -7.56
C PRO A 594 7.91 -31.77 -6.75
N LEU A 595 8.59 -30.66 -7.07
CA LEU A 595 9.77 -30.19 -6.33
C LEU A 595 9.40 -29.24 -5.19
N ASN A 596 8.15 -28.83 -5.09
CA ASN A 596 7.64 -28.03 -3.97
C ASN A 596 6.29 -28.59 -3.53
N PRO A 597 6.29 -29.67 -2.72
CA PRO A 597 5.07 -30.33 -2.27
C PRO A 597 4.31 -29.57 -1.19
N GLU A 598 4.75 -28.37 -0.78
CA GLU A 598 4.05 -27.57 0.21
C GLU A 598 2.76 -27.00 -0.36
N ILE A 599 1.69 -27.75 -0.19
CA ILE A 599 0.34 -27.27 -0.43
C ILE A 599 -0.10 -26.54 0.83
N GLN A 600 -0.29 -25.23 0.70
CA GLN A 600 -0.79 -24.40 1.81
C GLN A 600 -2.31 -24.28 1.79
N ASP A 601 -3.00 -25.41 1.61
CA ASP A 601 -4.45 -25.45 1.65
C ASP A 601 -4.96 -25.25 3.08
N GLY A 602 -6.04 -24.51 3.21
CA GLY A 602 -6.65 -24.31 4.50
C GLY A 602 -8.04 -23.70 4.41
N THR A 603 -8.80 -23.90 5.47
CA THR A 603 -10.10 -23.26 5.67
C THR A 603 -10.10 -22.47 6.96
N ALA A 604 -10.83 -21.36 6.96
CA ALA A 604 -11.06 -20.54 8.15
C ALA A 604 -12.56 -20.29 8.32
N GLN A 605 -13.03 -20.36 9.54
CA GLN A 605 -14.42 -20.13 9.90
C GLN A 605 -14.50 -19.18 11.08
N THR A 606 -15.38 -18.20 11.00
CA THR A 606 -15.68 -17.32 12.13
C THR A 606 -17.17 -17.21 12.34
N TYR A 607 -17.57 -17.18 13.59
CA TYR A 607 -18.95 -16.98 14.03
C TYR A 607 -18.95 -15.87 15.08
N LEU A 608 -19.91 -14.97 15.00
CA LEU A 608 -20.09 -13.92 15.99
C LEU A 608 -21.58 -13.78 16.32
N VAL A 609 -21.92 -13.97 17.58
CA VAL A 609 -23.28 -13.71 18.09
C VAL A 609 -23.24 -12.45 18.93
N THR A 610 -24.15 -11.53 18.68
CA THR A 610 -24.18 -10.22 19.36
C THR A 610 -25.55 -9.89 19.92
N LEU A 611 -25.55 -9.13 21.02
CA LEU A 611 -26.71 -8.46 21.55
C LEU A 611 -26.42 -6.95 21.57
N LYS A 612 -27.27 -6.15 20.93
CA LYS A 612 -27.10 -4.70 20.78
C LYS A 612 -28.31 -3.95 21.30
N LYS A 613 -28.09 -2.99 22.18
CA LYS A 613 -29.10 -2.04 22.64
C LYS A 613 -28.84 -0.64 22.05
N ARG A 614 -29.89 0.00 21.57
CA ARG A 614 -29.91 1.40 21.10
C ARG A 614 -30.79 2.25 22.03
N TRP A 615 -30.51 3.57 22.12
CA TRP A 615 -31.29 4.57 22.85
C TRP A 615 -31.46 5.84 22.02
#